data_f785b61f177a26169dd4fdebc346aac4
#
_entry.id   f785b61f177a26169dd4fdebc346aac4
#
_cell.length_a   1.000
_cell.length_b   1.000
_cell.length_c   1.000
_cell.angle_alpha   90.00
_cell.angle_beta   90.00
_cell.angle_gamma   90.00
#
_symmetry.space_group_name_H-M   'P 1'
#
loop_
_entity.id
_entity.type
_entity.pdbx_description
1 polymer ?
#
loop_
_entity_poly.entity_id
_entity_poly.type
_entity_poly.pdbx_seq_one_letter_code
_entity_poly.pdbx_strand_id
1 'polypeptide(L)'
;MTSTGLPDSLIATLPGSSYTDPAVFAQEQEHIFETMWFCVARASELAKPGAFRTVDVGRESILVTRARDNSIRAYFNVCRHRGAKLCTEESGEVKRAFQCPYHAWTYGLDGKLVAAPNLTKMPDVGRTEYGLVSVAVREWLGYVWVCLAENPPSFEEDVIGEVVARLGDVESIERYDIDNLSVGRRITYDVKANWKLVIENFMECYHCATIHPELTEVLPEFADGYAAQYYVGHGAEFGEEVQGFTVDGSEGLDRIPGVAEDQDRRYYAITVRPQVFINLVPDHVIFHRMYPVAADRTIVECDWLYLPHVVESGKDVSRSVELFDRVNRQDFEACERTQPGMSSRLYAKGGVLVPSEHHIGAFHDWVNERLGAPRG
;
A
#
# COMPACT_ATOMS: atom_id res chain seq x y z
N MET A 1 -9.95 32.28 16.49
CA MET A 1 -8.91 31.28 16.77
C MET A 1 -9.62 29.93 16.75
N THR A 2 -9.54 29.20 15.65
CA THR A 2 -10.06 27.84 15.58
C THR A 2 -9.14 26.97 16.40
N SER A 3 -9.69 26.29 17.41
CA SER A 3 -9.00 25.24 18.16
C SER A 3 -8.40 24.25 17.13
N THR A 4 -7.11 24.03 17.16
CA THR A 4 -6.40 23.13 16.24
C THR A 4 -6.79 21.66 16.42
N GLY A 5 -7.59 21.32 17.43
CA GLY A 5 -7.99 19.96 17.75
C GLY A 5 -6.83 19.07 18.26
N LEU A 6 -5.64 19.67 18.46
CA LEU A 6 -4.46 18.93 18.93
C LEU A 6 -4.56 18.62 20.43
N PRO A 7 -4.02 17.47 20.87
CA PRO A 7 -3.93 17.14 22.30
C PRO A 7 -3.09 18.16 23.07
N ASP A 8 -3.47 18.44 24.31
CA ASP A 8 -2.74 19.36 25.21
C ASP A 8 -1.57 18.66 25.96
N SER A 9 -1.35 17.38 25.70
CA SER A 9 -0.37 16.56 26.44
C SER A 9 0.35 15.58 25.50
N LEU A 10 1.50 15.09 25.97
CA LEU A 10 2.24 14.02 25.30
C LEU A 10 1.42 12.73 25.30
N ILE A 11 1.51 11.97 24.20
CA ILE A 11 0.84 10.68 24.01
C ILE A 11 1.91 9.59 24.14
N ALA A 12 1.60 8.49 24.86
CA ALA A 12 2.51 7.35 24.93
C ALA A 12 2.56 6.59 23.60
N THR A 13 3.76 6.17 23.18
CA THR A 13 3.91 5.27 22.01
C THR A 13 3.64 3.82 22.40
N LEU A 14 3.56 2.95 21.39
CA LEU A 14 3.62 1.50 21.62
C LEU A 14 4.94 1.11 22.29
N PRO A 15 4.97 0.02 23.08
CA PRO A 15 6.20 -0.50 23.67
C PRO A 15 7.12 -1.07 22.57
N GLY A 16 8.42 -1.05 22.80
CA GLY A 16 9.41 -1.53 21.82
C GLY A 16 9.18 -2.96 21.33
N SER A 17 8.61 -3.83 22.18
CA SER A 17 8.23 -5.20 21.79
C SER A 17 7.22 -5.26 20.66
N SER A 18 6.37 -4.25 20.51
CA SER A 18 5.43 -4.16 19.38
C SER A 18 6.12 -4.05 18.03
N TYR A 19 7.37 -3.64 18.00
CA TYR A 19 8.17 -3.47 16.76
C TYR A 19 9.21 -4.58 16.56
N THR A 20 9.47 -5.40 17.57
CA THR A 20 10.62 -6.32 17.56
C THR A 20 10.25 -7.76 17.85
N ASP A 21 9.09 -8.03 18.47
CA ASP A 21 8.68 -9.37 18.84
C ASP A 21 8.05 -10.11 17.64
N PRO A 22 8.65 -11.22 17.16
CA PRO A 22 8.06 -12.02 16.09
C PRO A 22 6.67 -12.57 16.43
N ALA A 23 6.33 -12.73 17.72
CA ALA A 23 5.01 -13.20 18.11
C ALA A 23 3.95 -12.11 17.90
N VAL A 24 4.28 -10.84 18.17
CA VAL A 24 3.41 -9.71 17.83
C VAL A 24 3.24 -9.61 16.32
N PHE A 25 4.33 -9.71 15.57
CA PHE A 25 4.28 -9.70 14.11
C PHE A 25 3.40 -10.83 13.55
N ALA A 26 3.46 -12.04 14.13
CA ALA A 26 2.59 -13.14 13.72
C ALA A 26 1.10 -12.85 13.97
N GLN A 27 0.77 -12.16 15.07
CA GLN A 27 -0.59 -11.71 15.35
C GLN A 27 -1.05 -10.62 14.35
N GLU A 28 -0.17 -9.69 13.99
CA GLU A 28 -0.44 -8.67 12.95
C GLU A 28 -0.74 -9.31 11.59
N GLN A 29 0.03 -10.35 11.20
CA GLN A 29 -0.25 -11.10 9.98
C GLN A 29 -1.67 -11.68 10.01
N GLU A 30 -2.05 -12.33 11.11
CA GLU A 30 -3.34 -13.01 11.27
C GLU A 30 -4.52 -12.04 11.41
N HIS A 31 -4.38 -10.99 12.22
CA HIS A 31 -5.50 -10.14 12.61
C HIS A 31 -5.61 -8.84 11.82
N ILE A 32 -4.57 -8.44 11.09
CA ILE A 32 -4.57 -7.24 10.28
C ILE A 32 -4.47 -7.59 8.79
N PHE A 33 -3.35 -8.19 8.35
CA PHE A 33 -3.10 -8.35 6.92
C PHE A 33 -3.99 -9.42 6.26
N GLU A 34 -4.37 -10.48 6.97
CA GLU A 34 -5.26 -11.52 6.45
C GLU A 34 -6.75 -11.13 6.54
N THR A 35 -7.11 -10.12 7.34
CA THR A 35 -8.51 -9.75 7.58
C THR A 35 -8.95 -8.46 6.93
N MET A 36 -8.02 -7.65 6.44
CA MET A 36 -8.28 -6.37 5.78
C MET A 36 -8.04 -6.44 4.27
N TRP A 37 -8.47 -5.40 3.57
CA TRP A 37 -8.17 -5.24 2.16
C TRP A 37 -6.70 -4.88 1.95
N PHE A 38 -6.02 -5.65 1.12
CA PHE A 38 -4.59 -5.56 0.85
C PHE A 38 -4.35 -5.33 -0.65
N CYS A 39 -3.65 -4.26 -1.01
CA CYS A 39 -3.36 -3.90 -2.40
C CYS A 39 -2.16 -4.72 -2.91
N VAL A 40 -2.35 -5.50 -3.98
CA VAL A 40 -1.39 -6.54 -4.37
C VAL A 40 -0.76 -6.36 -5.75
N ALA A 41 -1.39 -5.61 -6.66
CA ALA A 41 -0.90 -5.47 -8.03
C ALA A 41 -1.44 -4.21 -8.70
N ARG A 42 -0.77 -3.69 -9.71
CA ARG A 42 -1.36 -2.79 -10.69
C ARG A 42 -2.20 -3.63 -11.67
N ALA A 43 -3.46 -3.25 -11.93
CA ALA A 43 -4.36 -4.01 -12.80
C ALA A 43 -3.82 -4.17 -14.23
N SER A 44 -3.05 -3.19 -14.72
CA SER A 44 -2.39 -3.24 -16.03
C SER A 44 -1.29 -4.30 -16.14
N GLU A 45 -0.73 -4.80 -15.03
CA GLU A 45 0.20 -5.93 -15.03
C GLU A 45 -0.50 -7.24 -15.41
N LEU A 46 -1.81 -7.29 -15.22
CA LEU A 46 -2.67 -8.42 -15.58
C LEU A 46 -3.45 -8.11 -16.86
N ALA A 47 -2.79 -7.60 -17.90
CA ALA A 47 -3.42 -6.99 -19.08
C ALA A 47 -4.26 -7.97 -19.93
N LYS A 48 -3.99 -9.28 -19.88
CA LYS A 48 -4.63 -10.28 -20.74
C LYS A 48 -4.96 -11.57 -19.98
N PRO A 49 -5.96 -12.33 -20.46
CA PRO A 49 -6.29 -13.60 -19.84
C PRO A 49 -5.11 -14.55 -19.71
N GLY A 50 -4.88 -15.03 -18.49
CA GLY A 50 -3.76 -15.91 -18.13
C GLY A 50 -2.51 -15.18 -17.61
N ALA A 51 -2.44 -13.85 -17.72
CA ALA A 51 -1.47 -13.08 -16.96
C ALA A 51 -1.72 -13.29 -15.46
N PHE A 52 -0.65 -13.47 -14.69
CA PHE A 52 -0.76 -13.68 -13.26
C PHE A 52 0.35 -12.99 -12.48
N ARG A 53 0.07 -12.73 -11.21
CA ARG A 53 1.05 -12.35 -10.18
C ARG A 53 0.86 -13.22 -8.94
N THR A 54 1.94 -13.60 -8.29
CA THR A 54 1.91 -14.18 -6.94
C THR A 54 2.38 -13.14 -5.95
N VAL A 55 1.74 -13.08 -4.80
CA VAL A 55 2.07 -12.15 -3.72
C VAL A 55 1.79 -12.82 -2.38
N ASP A 56 2.62 -12.55 -1.39
CA ASP A 56 2.37 -13.01 -0.04
C ASP A 56 1.57 -11.93 0.72
N VAL A 57 0.45 -12.34 1.32
CA VAL A 57 -0.43 -11.50 2.15
C VAL A 57 -0.61 -12.21 3.48
N GLY A 58 -0.17 -11.57 4.57
CA GLY A 58 -0.08 -12.27 5.83
C GLY A 58 0.86 -13.47 5.71
N ARG A 59 0.38 -14.63 6.12
CA ARG A 59 1.13 -15.91 6.06
C ARG A 59 0.84 -16.70 4.77
N GLU A 60 -0.01 -16.17 3.88
CA GLU A 60 -0.54 -16.90 2.73
C GLU A 60 0.06 -16.40 1.40
N SER A 61 0.30 -17.32 0.50
CA SER A 61 0.64 -16.99 -0.88
C SER A 61 -0.63 -16.92 -1.73
N ILE A 62 -0.82 -15.80 -2.43
CA ILE A 62 -1.99 -15.51 -3.24
C ILE A 62 -1.60 -15.47 -4.71
N LEU A 63 -2.40 -16.15 -5.54
CA LEU A 63 -2.31 -16.14 -6.99
C LEU A 63 -3.41 -15.23 -7.56
N VAL A 64 -3.02 -14.10 -8.14
CA VAL A 64 -3.92 -13.16 -8.80
C VAL A 64 -3.80 -13.35 -10.30
N THR A 65 -4.92 -13.42 -11.02
CA THR A 65 -4.90 -13.66 -12.48
C THR A 65 -6.07 -12.99 -13.18
N ARG A 66 -5.89 -12.64 -14.45
CA ARG A 66 -7.02 -12.24 -15.32
C ARG A 66 -7.66 -13.47 -15.91
N ALA A 67 -8.94 -13.62 -15.68
CA ALA A 67 -9.74 -14.72 -16.23
C ALA A 67 -10.14 -14.46 -17.71
N ARG A 68 -10.76 -15.46 -18.37
CA ARG A 68 -11.15 -15.35 -19.77
C ARG A 68 -12.29 -14.37 -20.05
N ASP A 69 -13.07 -14.07 -19.03
CA ASP A 69 -14.15 -13.08 -19.05
C ASP A 69 -13.64 -11.65 -18.75
N ASN A 70 -12.32 -11.48 -18.75
CA ASN A 70 -11.60 -10.25 -18.36
C ASN A 70 -11.75 -9.82 -16.90
N SER A 71 -12.44 -10.57 -16.05
CA SER A 71 -12.43 -10.29 -14.60
C SER A 71 -11.08 -10.65 -14.00
N ILE A 72 -10.66 -9.91 -12.98
CA ILE A 72 -9.53 -10.31 -12.12
C ILE A 72 -10.05 -11.24 -11.04
N ARG A 73 -9.32 -12.31 -10.79
CA ARG A 73 -9.60 -13.32 -9.77
C ARG A 73 -8.38 -13.57 -8.92
N ALA A 74 -8.61 -13.89 -7.66
CA ALA A 74 -7.57 -14.23 -6.72
C ALA A 74 -7.87 -15.58 -6.05
N TYR A 75 -6.83 -16.35 -5.79
CA TYR A 75 -6.90 -17.67 -5.18
C TYR A 75 -5.76 -17.86 -4.19
N PHE A 76 -5.95 -18.69 -3.18
CA PHE A 76 -4.82 -19.24 -2.45
C PHE A 76 -3.93 -20.04 -3.41
N ASN A 77 -2.66 -19.73 -3.45
CA ASN A 77 -1.67 -20.32 -4.38
C ASN A 77 -1.24 -21.73 -3.93
N VAL A 78 -2.24 -22.57 -3.65
CA VAL A 78 -2.03 -23.91 -3.09
C VAL A 78 -2.86 -24.97 -3.81
N CYS A 79 -2.22 -26.05 -4.24
CA CYS A 79 -2.87 -27.18 -4.86
C CYS A 79 -3.74 -27.96 -3.86
N ARG A 80 -5.01 -28.18 -4.20
CA ARG A 80 -5.99 -28.88 -3.34
C ARG A 80 -5.72 -30.38 -3.16
N HIS A 81 -4.71 -30.94 -3.85
CA HIS A 81 -4.31 -32.34 -3.70
C HIS A 81 -3.46 -32.57 -2.46
N ARG A 82 -2.25 -31.98 -2.39
CA ARG A 82 -1.27 -32.18 -1.32
C ARG A 82 -0.51 -30.90 -0.95
N GLY A 83 -1.13 -29.74 -1.11
CA GLY A 83 -0.62 -28.47 -0.61
C GLY A 83 0.58 -27.88 -1.38
N ALA A 84 0.94 -28.42 -2.55
CA ALA A 84 2.05 -27.84 -3.31
C ALA A 84 1.68 -26.42 -3.80
N LYS A 85 2.63 -25.48 -3.72
CA LYS A 85 2.50 -24.15 -4.33
C LYS A 85 2.34 -24.32 -5.84
N LEU A 86 1.36 -23.64 -6.45
CA LEU A 86 1.06 -23.78 -7.89
C LEU A 86 2.02 -22.99 -8.76
N CYS A 87 2.25 -21.74 -8.40
CA CYS A 87 3.16 -20.83 -9.08
C CYS A 87 4.22 -20.37 -8.08
N THR A 88 5.49 -20.45 -8.47
CA THR A 88 6.65 -20.01 -7.68
C THR A 88 7.24 -18.72 -8.22
N GLU A 89 6.92 -18.39 -9.47
CA GLU A 89 7.31 -17.16 -10.14
C GLU A 89 6.48 -16.01 -9.60
N GLU A 90 7.10 -14.85 -9.42
CA GLU A 90 6.42 -13.63 -8.96
C GLU A 90 5.32 -13.18 -9.93
N SER A 91 5.57 -13.33 -11.24
CA SER A 91 4.62 -13.00 -12.29
C SER A 91 4.87 -13.85 -13.53
N GLY A 92 3.87 -13.94 -14.40
CA GLY A 92 4.00 -14.68 -15.64
C GLY A 92 2.71 -14.77 -16.43
N GLU A 93 2.68 -15.70 -17.36
CA GLU A 93 1.50 -15.95 -18.19
C GLU A 93 1.30 -17.43 -18.42
N VAL A 94 0.07 -17.89 -18.24
CA VAL A 94 -0.34 -19.23 -18.63
C VAL A 94 -1.38 -19.16 -19.78
N LYS A 95 -1.25 -20.03 -20.77
CA LYS A 95 -2.14 -19.99 -21.95
C LYS A 95 -3.58 -20.36 -21.64
N ARG A 96 -3.82 -21.28 -20.74
CA ARG A 96 -5.14 -21.86 -20.51
C ARG A 96 -5.48 -22.19 -19.08
N ALA A 97 -4.50 -22.61 -18.27
CA ALA A 97 -4.71 -23.16 -16.94
C ALA A 97 -3.40 -23.22 -16.15
N PHE A 98 -3.52 -23.28 -14.84
CA PHE A 98 -2.42 -23.49 -13.89
C PHE A 98 -2.28 -24.99 -13.65
N GLN A 99 -1.12 -25.57 -13.92
CA GLN A 99 -0.84 -26.99 -13.68
C GLN A 99 0.10 -27.15 -12.49
N CYS A 100 -0.35 -27.89 -11.49
CA CYS A 100 0.46 -28.22 -10.33
C CYS A 100 1.71 -29.03 -10.78
N PRO A 101 2.92 -28.59 -10.41
CA PRO A 101 4.16 -29.24 -10.83
C PRO A 101 4.35 -30.62 -10.19
N TYR A 102 3.60 -30.94 -9.12
CA TYR A 102 3.79 -32.18 -8.38
C TYR A 102 3.07 -33.38 -9.02
N HIS A 103 1.75 -33.29 -9.26
CA HIS A 103 0.96 -34.40 -9.80
C HIS A 103 0.05 -34.01 -10.98
N ALA A 104 0.37 -32.87 -11.63
CA ALA A 104 -0.34 -32.36 -12.81
C ALA A 104 -1.84 -32.11 -12.60
N TRP A 105 -2.30 -31.87 -11.35
CA TRP A 105 -3.62 -31.32 -11.14
C TRP A 105 -3.70 -29.96 -11.81
N THR A 106 -4.72 -29.73 -12.62
CA THR A 106 -4.79 -28.58 -13.51
C THR A 106 -6.06 -27.78 -13.23
N TYR A 107 -5.89 -26.47 -13.01
CA TYR A 107 -6.96 -25.54 -12.66
C TYR A 107 -7.13 -24.52 -13.75
N GLY A 108 -8.38 -24.30 -14.17
CA GLY A 108 -8.74 -23.22 -15.10
C GLY A 108 -8.44 -21.83 -14.52
N LEU A 109 -8.47 -20.82 -15.37
CA LEU A 109 -8.34 -19.42 -14.93
C LEU A 109 -9.51 -18.98 -14.03
N ASP A 110 -10.59 -19.74 -14.03
CA ASP A 110 -11.77 -19.58 -13.16
C ASP A 110 -11.64 -20.37 -11.84
N GLY A 111 -10.48 -20.95 -11.58
CA GLY A 111 -10.16 -21.73 -10.37
C GLY A 111 -10.69 -23.17 -10.37
N LYS A 112 -11.51 -23.57 -11.34
CA LYS A 112 -12.08 -24.93 -11.37
C LYS A 112 -11.03 -25.99 -11.67
N LEU A 113 -11.12 -27.13 -11.01
CA LEU A 113 -10.29 -28.30 -11.34
C LEU A 113 -10.74 -28.89 -12.70
N VAL A 114 -9.93 -28.71 -13.73
CA VAL A 114 -10.25 -29.16 -15.10
C VAL A 114 -9.63 -30.52 -15.43
N ALA A 115 -8.50 -30.86 -14.83
CA ALA A 115 -7.88 -32.17 -14.98
C ALA A 115 -7.18 -32.63 -13.68
N ALA A 116 -7.38 -33.91 -13.35
CA ALA A 116 -6.70 -34.55 -12.22
C ALA A 116 -6.39 -36.00 -12.62
N PRO A 117 -5.11 -36.32 -12.92
CA PRO A 117 -4.70 -37.69 -13.26
C PRO A 117 -5.16 -38.69 -12.20
N ASN A 118 -5.67 -39.86 -12.64
CA ASN A 118 -6.22 -40.94 -11.82
C ASN A 118 -7.58 -40.65 -11.11
N LEU A 119 -7.97 -39.39 -10.89
CA LEU A 119 -9.30 -39.07 -10.31
C LEU A 119 -10.45 -39.46 -11.23
N THR A 120 -10.22 -39.48 -12.54
CA THR A 120 -11.21 -39.94 -13.56
C THR A 120 -11.64 -41.38 -13.38
N LYS A 121 -10.92 -42.21 -12.63
CA LYS A 121 -11.26 -43.56 -12.26
C LYS A 121 -12.27 -43.65 -11.10
N MET A 122 -12.57 -42.50 -10.48
CA MET A 122 -13.49 -42.37 -9.33
C MET A 122 -14.68 -41.50 -9.77
N PRO A 123 -15.72 -42.05 -10.37
CA PRO A 123 -16.85 -41.31 -10.97
C PRO A 123 -17.63 -40.49 -9.92
N ASP A 124 -17.63 -40.91 -8.66
CA ASP A 124 -18.43 -40.29 -7.60
C ASP A 124 -17.75 -39.07 -6.95
N VAL A 125 -16.53 -38.73 -7.36
CA VAL A 125 -15.80 -37.58 -6.82
C VAL A 125 -16.02 -36.35 -7.68
N GLY A 126 -16.76 -35.37 -7.16
CA GLY A 126 -17.05 -34.10 -7.81
C GLY A 126 -15.77 -33.26 -7.99
N ARG A 127 -15.41 -32.94 -9.23
CA ARG A 127 -14.24 -32.08 -9.51
C ARG A 127 -14.43 -30.64 -9.01
N THR A 128 -15.67 -30.19 -8.87
CA THR A 128 -16.00 -28.84 -8.39
C THR A 128 -15.62 -28.62 -6.94
N GLU A 129 -15.61 -29.67 -6.13
CA GLU A 129 -15.25 -29.60 -4.70
C GLU A 129 -13.74 -29.34 -4.47
N TYR A 130 -12.91 -29.64 -5.49
CA TYR A 130 -11.46 -29.54 -5.43
C TYR A 130 -10.89 -28.38 -6.27
N GLY A 131 -11.72 -27.38 -6.60
CA GLY A 131 -11.27 -26.14 -7.19
C GLY A 131 -10.37 -25.34 -6.24
N LEU A 132 -9.65 -24.36 -6.77
CA LEU A 132 -8.88 -23.41 -5.95
C LEU A 132 -9.82 -22.64 -5.03
N VAL A 133 -9.37 -22.37 -3.82
CA VAL A 133 -10.12 -21.51 -2.89
C VAL A 133 -9.96 -20.06 -3.32
N SER A 134 -11.09 -19.42 -3.57
CA SER A 134 -11.14 -18.02 -3.99
C SER A 134 -10.83 -17.09 -2.83
N VAL A 135 -10.21 -15.97 -3.16
CA VAL A 135 -9.98 -14.83 -2.28
C VAL A 135 -10.85 -13.68 -2.80
N ALA A 136 -11.41 -12.88 -1.89
CA ALA A 136 -12.16 -11.69 -2.28
C ALA A 136 -11.26 -10.72 -3.04
N VAL A 137 -11.79 -10.11 -4.10
CA VAL A 137 -11.03 -9.20 -4.97
C VAL A 137 -11.87 -7.98 -5.34
N ARG A 138 -11.21 -6.81 -5.41
CA ARG A 138 -11.74 -5.54 -5.93
C ARG A 138 -10.69 -4.90 -6.84
N GLU A 139 -11.15 -4.19 -7.85
CA GLU A 139 -10.32 -3.27 -8.64
C GLU A 139 -10.76 -1.85 -8.25
N TRP A 140 -9.77 -0.99 -7.89
CA TRP A 140 -10.00 0.41 -7.56
C TRP A 140 -8.72 1.22 -7.74
N LEU A 141 -8.84 2.41 -8.32
CA LEU A 141 -7.74 3.28 -8.71
C LEU A 141 -6.69 2.56 -9.61
N GLY A 142 -7.14 1.62 -10.44
CA GLY A 142 -6.29 0.82 -11.31
C GLY A 142 -5.38 -0.17 -10.58
N TYR A 143 -5.67 -0.44 -9.31
CA TYR A 143 -5.01 -1.45 -8.50
C TYR A 143 -5.95 -2.57 -8.09
N VAL A 144 -5.36 -3.73 -7.84
CA VAL A 144 -6.05 -4.94 -7.39
C VAL A 144 -5.90 -5.06 -5.89
N TRP A 145 -7.03 -5.20 -5.22
CA TRP A 145 -7.12 -5.37 -3.78
C TRP A 145 -7.69 -6.74 -3.46
N VAL A 146 -7.15 -7.41 -2.46
CA VAL A 146 -7.63 -8.72 -1.99
C VAL A 146 -7.91 -8.68 -0.50
N CYS A 147 -8.83 -9.54 -0.03
CA CYS A 147 -9.06 -9.78 1.38
C CYS A 147 -9.21 -11.27 1.63
N LEU A 148 -8.45 -11.82 2.58
CA LEU A 148 -8.41 -13.26 2.86
C LEU A 148 -9.48 -13.69 3.86
N ALA A 149 -10.17 -12.74 4.51
CA ALA A 149 -11.24 -13.05 5.44
C ALA A 149 -12.37 -13.84 4.76
N GLU A 150 -12.93 -14.81 5.45
CA GLU A 150 -14.10 -15.57 4.97
C GLU A 150 -15.30 -14.64 4.71
N ASN A 151 -15.48 -13.63 5.56
CA ASN A 151 -16.45 -12.57 5.43
C ASN A 151 -15.71 -11.22 5.33
N PRO A 152 -15.32 -10.78 4.13
CA PRO A 152 -14.57 -9.55 3.96
C PRO A 152 -15.34 -8.34 4.48
N PRO A 153 -14.68 -7.39 5.14
CA PRO A 153 -15.31 -6.12 5.50
C PRO A 153 -15.69 -5.32 4.25
N SER A 154 -16.54 -4.32 4.42
CA SER A 154 -16.92 -3.42 3.31
C SER A 154 -15.68 -2.72 2.76
N PHE A 155 -15.45 -2.85 1.44
CA PHE A 155 -14.37 -2.15 0.76
C PHE A 155 -14.59 -0.63 0.80
N GLU A 156 -15.84 -0.24 0.68
CA GLU A 156 -16.27 1.15 0.70
C GLU A 156 -15.99 1.82 2.06
N GLU A 157 -16.18 1.08 3.16
CA GLU A 157 -15.89 1.59 4.50
C GLU A 157 -14.40 1.53 4.85
N ASP A 158 -13.73 0.40 4.57
CA ASP A 158 -12.36 0.15 5.02
C ASP A 158 -11.30 0.84 4.13
N VAL A 159 -11.56 0.99 2.83
CA VAL A 159 -10.58 1.54 1.88
C VAL A 159 -11.00 2.93 1.40
N ILE A 160 -12.20 3.05 0.81
CA ILE A 160 -12.67 4.35 0.30
C ILE A 160 -12.93 5.31 1.46
N GLY A 161 -13.42 4.80 2.58
CA GLY A 161 -13.65 5.57 3.80
C GLY A 161 -12.40 6.28 4.33
N GLU A 162 -11.22 5.67 4.24
CA GLU A 162 -9.95 6.32 4.62
C GLU A 162 -9.63 7.52 3.71
N VAL A 163 -9.88 7.38 2.41
CA VAL A 163 -9.68 8.47 1.45
C VAL A 163 -10.67 9.61 1.71
N VAL A 164 -11.94 9.27 1.93
CA VAL A 164 -12.99 10.26 2.26
C VAL A 164 -12.68 10.96 3.58
N ALA A 165 -12.24 10.22 4.60
CA ALA A 165 -11.83 10.80 5.88
C ALA A 165 -10.69 11.82 5.71
N ARG A 166 -9.79 11.60 4.73
CA ARG A 166 -8.67 12.50 4.45
C ARG A 166 -9.03 13.66 3.52
N LEU A 167 -9.78 13.41 2.44
CA LEU A 167 -10.07 14.40 1.41
C LEU A 167 -11.42 15.09 1.58
N GLY A 168 -12.33 14.53 2.39
CA GLY A 168 -13.70 15.03 2.55
C GLY A 168 -14.72 14.39 1.61
N ASP A 169 -14.28 13.94 0.46
CA ASP A 169 -15.09 13.25 -0.55
C ASP A 169 -14.21 12.28 -1.39
N VAL A 170 -14.87 11.44 -2.17
CA VAL A 170 -14.18 10.53 -3.11
C VAL A 170 -13.89 11.20 -4.46
N GLU A 171 -14.65 12.19 -4.84
CA GLU A 171 -14.51 12.87 -6.15
C GLU A 171 -13.13 13.54 -6.27
N SER A 172 -12.57 14.01 -5.17
CA SER A 172 -11.26 14.66 -5.12
C SER A 172 -10.13 13.75 -5.60
N ILE A 173 -10.17 12.44 -5.34
CA ILE A 173 -9.20 11.49 -5.88
C ILE A 173 -9.60 10.98 -7.26
N GLU A 174 -10.89 10.82 -7.54
CA GLU A 174 -11.38 10.35 -8.84
C GLU A 174 -11.00 11.30 -9.98
N ARG A 175 -10.87 12.60 -9.71
CA ARG A 175 -10.40 13.62 -10.67
C ARG A 175 -9.00 13.32 -11.24
N TYR A 176 -8.19 12.55 -10.52
CA TYR A 176 -6.85 12.15 -10.98
C TYR A 176 -6.88 11.01 -11.99
N ASP A 177 -8.04 10.38 -12.21
CA ASP A 177 -8.23 9.29 -13.19
C ASP A 177 -7.12 8.23 -13.12
N ILE A 178 -6.77 7.82 -11.88
CA ILE A 178 -5.62 6.97 -11.58
C ILE A 178 -5.68 5.64 -12.32
N ASP A 179 -6.88 5.12 -12.59
CA ASP A 179 -7.09 3.90 -13.38
C ASP A 179 -6.42 3.97 -14.76
N ASN A 180 -6.45 5.14 -15.37
CA ASN A 180 -5.95 5.39 -16.72
C ASN A 180 -4.53 5.95 -16.76
N LEU A 181 -3.90 6.22 -15.62
CA LEU A 181 -2.49 6.61 -15.59
C LEU A 181 -1.57 5.42 -15.88
N SER A 182 -0.42 5.69 -16.45
CA SER A 182 0.63 4.71 -16.76
C SER A 182 1.77 4.79 -15.76
N VAL A 183 2.35 3.64 -15.39
CA VAL A 183 3.56 3.60 -14.56
C VAL A 183 4.74 4.09 -15.36
N GLY A 184 5.23 5.28 -15.05
CA GLY A 184 6.47 5.82 -15.67
C GLY A 184 7.72 5.35 -14.94
N ARG A 185 7.63 5.12 -13.63
CA ARG A 185 8.71 4.58 -12.81
C ARG A 185 8.15 3.72 -11.67
N ARG A 186 8.83 2.61 -11.38
CA ARG A 186 8.68 1.83 -10.14
C ARG A 186 10.03 1.69 -9.48
N ILE A 187 10.06 1.90 -8.16
CA ILE A 187 11.24 1.63 -7.32
C ILE A 187 10.78 0.74 -6.16
N THR A 188 11.56 -0.28 -5.88
CA THR A 188 11.34 -1.17 -4.74
C THR A 188 12.43 -0.92 -3.70
N TYR A 189 12.02 -0.70 -2.46
CA TYR A 189 12.90 -0.46 -1.33
C TYR A 189 12.82 -1.65 -0.37
N ASP A 190 13.96 -2.10 0.13
CA ASP A 190 14.08 -3.14 1.16
C ASP A 190 14.46 -2.48 2.48
N VAL A 191 13.45 -2.09 3.25
CA VAL A 191 13.57 -1.30 4.48
C VAL A 191 13.78 -2.24 5.67
N LYS A 192 14.88 -2.07 6.40
CA LYS A 192 15.23 -2.85 7.61
C LYS A 192 14.53 -2.29 8.84
N ALA A 193 13.22 -2.15 8.76
CA ALA A 193 12.38 -1.64 9.82
C ALA A 193 11.00 -2.30 9.83
N ASN A 194 10.37 -2.29 11.00
CA ASN A 194 8.99 -2.73 11.19
C ASN A 194 8.03 -1.87 10.35
N TRP A 195 7.01 -2.49 9.80
CA TRP A 195 6.00 -1.82 8.97
C TRP A 195 5.31 -0.64 9.68
N LYS A 196 5.13 -0.72 11.01
CA LYS A 196 4.55 0.38 11.79
C LYS A 196 5.44 1.61 11.81
N LEU A 197 6.76 1.44 11.94
CA LEU A 197 7.69 2.58 11.86
C LEU A 197 7.61 3.28 10.50
N VAL A 198 7.40 2.52 9.41
CA VAL A 198 7.25 3.09 8.06
C VAL A 198 5.93 3.87 7.95
N ILE A 199 4.82 3.33 8.49
CA ILE A 199 3.53 4.04 8.51
C ILE A 199 3.60 5.28 9.39
N GLU A 200 4.12 5.16 10.60
CA GLU A 200 4.23 6.26 11.57
C GLU A 200 5.00 7.43 10.99
N ASN A 201 6.15 7.16 10.37
CA ASN A 201 6.97 8.17 9.72
C ASN A 201 6.19 8.90 8.60
N PHE A 202 5.37 8.18 7.82
CA PHE A 202 4.58 8.76 6.73
C PHE A 202 3.36 9.57 7.23
N MET A 203 2.92 9.36 8.47
CA MET A 203 1.74 10.00 9.04
C MET A 203 2.02 11.35 9.72
N GLU A 204 3.27 11.80 9.78
CA GLU A 204 3.65 13.04 10.44
C GLU A 204 4.71 13.79 9.61
N CYS A 205 4.95 15.04 9.93
CA CYS A 205 6.00 15.86 9.33
C CYS A 205 6.82 16.66 10.36
N TYR A 206 6.82 16.21 11.61
CA TYR A 206 7.65 16.81 12.66
C TYR A 206 9.15 16.67 12.36
N HIS A 207 9.52 15.61 11.63
CA HIS A 207 10.88 15.36 11.16
C HIS A 207 11.24 16.13 9.87
N CYS A 208 10.26 16.60 9.09
CA CYS A 208 10.49 17.08 7.72
C CYS A 208 11.52 18.21 7.63
N ALA A 209 11.45 19.20 8.52
CA ALA A 209 12.42 20.30 8.55
C ALA A 209 13.86 19.84 8.82
N THR A 210 14.03 18.67 9.41
CA THR A 210 15.35 18.14 9.81
C THR A 210 15.97 17.27 8.73
N ILE A 211 15.16 16.41 8.07
CA ILE A 211 15.70 15.39 7.15
C ILE A 211 15.32 15.61 5.69
N HIS A 212 14.35 16.49 5.39
CA HIS A 212 13.86 16.76 4.03
C HIS A 212 13.96 18.23 3.63
N PRO A 213 15.16 18.84 3.61
CA PRO A 213 15.28 20.25 3.26
C PRO A 213 14.70 20.55 1.86
N GLU A 214 14.88 19.66 0.88
CA GLU A 214 14.36 19.83 -0.47
C GLU A 214 12.82 19.79 -0.52
N LEU A 215 12.20 18.94 0.29
CA LEU A 215 10.75 18.85 0.39
C LEU A 215 10.17 20.11 1.01
N THR A 216 10.83 20.66 2.06
CA THR A 216 10.38 21.89 2.73
C THR A 216 10.60 23.14 1.88
N GLU A 217 11.53 23.12 0.92
CA GLU A 217 11.65 24.17 -0.11
C GLU A 217 10.46 24.12 -1.08
N VAL A 218 10.00 22.93 -1.47
CA VAL A 218 8.85 22.74 -2.36
C VAL A 218 7.53 22.96 -1.63
N LEU A 219 7.42 22.47 -0.39
CA LEU A 219 6.24 22.53 0.48
C LEU A 219 6.60 23.24 1.80
N PRO A 220 6.63 24.58 1.84
CA PRO A 220 7.08 25.35 3.02
C PRO A 220 6.30 25.05 4.29
N GLU A 221 5.03 24.69 4.19
CA GLU A 221 4.17 24.31 5.31
C GLU A 221 4.76 23.16 6.14
N PHE A 222 5.53 22.26 5.52
CA PHE A 222 6.14 21.12 6.20
C PHE A 222 7.32 21.51 7.11
N ALA A 223 7.87 22.71 6.93
CA ALA A 223 8.94 23.21 7.79
C ALA A 223 8.46 23.49 9.23
N ASP A 224 7.17 23.74 9.43
CA ASP A 224 6.60 24.03 10.74
C ASP A 224 6.28 22.76 11.57
N GLY A 225 6.52 21.57 11.03
CA GLY A 225 6.23 20.29 11.67
C GLY A 225 4.74 19.96 11.76
N TYR A 226 3.90 20.73 11.11
CA TYR A 226 2.47 20.49 10.95
C TYR A 226 2.19 20.12 9.49
N ALA A 227 1.97 18.84 9.23
CA ALA A 227 1.64 18.40 7.90
C ALA A 227 0.20 18.75 7.53
N ALA A 228 -0.03 19.09 6.28
CA ALA A 228 -1.36 19.34 5.68
C ALA A 228 -2.38 18.21 5.93
N GLN A 229 -1.94 17.02 6.26
CA GLN A 229 -2.77 15.86 6.57
C GLN A 229 -3.61 15.99 7.86
N TYR A 230 -3.43 17.04 8.66
CA TYR A 230 -4.24 17.28 9.85
C TYR A 230 -5.65 17.81 9.54
N TYR A 231 -5.87 18.36 8.37
CA TYR A 231 -7.14 18.96 8.01
C TYR A 231 -7.78 18.23 6.85
N VAL A 232 -9.04 17.82 7.04
CA VAL A 232 -9.82 17.18 5.99
C VAL A 232 -9.90 18.09 4.76
N GLY A 233 -9.57 17.56 3.59
CA GLY A 233 -9.57 18.29 2.33
C GLY A 233 -8.40 19.25 2.12
N HIS A 234 -7.56 19.48 3.12
CA HIS A 234 -6.43 20.40 2.98
C HIS A 234 -5.27 19.71 2.22
N GLY A 235 -4.72 20.40 1.22
CA GLY A 235 -3.49 20.04 0.53
C GLY A 235 -2.41 21.08 0.78
N ALA A 236 -1.17 20.66 1.01
CA ALA A 236 -0.04 21.57 1.19
C ALA A 236 0.25 22.35 -0.10
N GLU A 237 0.33 23.67 0.00
CA GLU A 237 0.61 24.55 -1.14
C GLU A 237 2.08 24.51 -1.53
N PHE A 238 2.37 24.51 -2.82
CA PHE A 238 3.72 24.73 -3.33
C PHE A 238 4.19 26.14 -2.99
N GLY A 239 5.47 26.29 -2.67
CA GLY A 239 6.11 27.58 -2.43
C GLY A 239 5.88 28.56 -3.59
N GLU A 240 5.92 29.87 -3.31
CA GLU A 240 5.56 30.92 -4.30
C GLU A 240 6.33 30.80 -5.62
N GLU A 241 7.63 30.46 -5.58
CA GLU A 241 8.50 30.31 -6.75
C GLU A 241 8.52 28.89 -7.35
N VAL A 242 7.85 27.92 -6.68
CA VAL A 242 7.81 26.53 -7.12
C VAL A 242 6.80 26.38 -8.27
N GLN A 243 7.25 25.83 -9.38
CA GLN A 243 6.43 25.64 -10.59
C GLN A 243 5.90 24.21 -10.74
N GLY A 244 6.51 23.24 -10.05
CA GLY A 244 6.10 21.84 -10.10
C GLY A 244 6.69 21.02 -8.95
N PHE A 245 6.15 19.83 -8.75
CA PHE A 245 6.62 18.89 -7.71
C PHE A 245 7.86 18.13 -8.22
N THR A 246 8.96 18.84 -8.27
CA THR A 246 10.27 18.38 -8.77
C THR A 246 11.37 18.74 -7.77
N VAL A 247 12.50 18.05 -7.85
CA VAL A 247 13.61 18.19 -6.88
C VAL A 247 14.16 19.62 -6.75
N ASP A 248 13.98 20.45 -7.75
CA ASP A 248 14.44 21.84 -7.78
C ASP A 248 13.29 22.85 -7.94
N GLY A 249 12.05 22.41 -7.76
CA GLY A 249 10.86 23.25 -7.90
C GLY A 249 10.58 23.74 -9.33
N SER A 250 11.29 23.23 -10.33
CA SER A 250 11.07 23.60 -11.73
C SER A 250 9.75 23.06 -12.27
N GLU A 251 9.35 23.58 -13.45
CA GLU A 251 8.14 23.15 -14.15
C GLU A 251 8.03 21.63 -14.24
N GLY A 252 6.85 21.12 -13.83
CA GLY A 252 6.48 19.71 -13.89
C GLY A 252 6.14 19.24 -15.29
N LEU A 253 5.41 18.13 -15.32
CA LEU A 253 4.92 17.52 -16.56
C LEU A 253 3.51 18.03 -16.91
N ASP A 254 2.90 17.41 -17.93
CA ASP A 254 1.57 17.79 -18.35
C ASP A 254 0.56 17.48 -17.23
N ARG A 255 -0.22 18.49 -16.84
CA ARG A 255 -1.22 18.42 -15.78
C ARG A 255 -2.28 17.38 -16.10
N ILE A 256 -2.71 16.62 -15.10
CA ILE A 256 -3.85 15.70 -15.19
C ILE A 256 -5.14 16.51 -15.45
N PRO A 257 -5.87 16.27 -16.54
CA PRO A 257 -6.97 17.17 -16.98
C PRO A 257 -8.12 17.31 -15.99
N GLY A 258 -8.36 16.30 -15.15
CA GLY A 258 -9.44 16.29 -14.16
C GLY A 258 -9.14 17.09 -12.89
N VAL A 259 -7.89 17.41 -12.63
CA VAL A 259 -7.48 18.13 -11.41
C VAL A 259 -8.11 19.53 -11.40
N ALA A 260 -8.81 19.88 -10.32
CA ALA A 260 -9.51 21.16 -10.19
C ALA A 260 -8.53 22.32 -9.91
N GLU A 261 -8.99 23.58 -10.13
CA GLU A 261 -8.14 24.75 -9.90
C GLU A 261 -7.67 24.89 -8.44
N ASP A 262 -8.51 24.49 -7.50
CA ASP A 262 -8.21 24.52 -6.07
C ASP A 262 -7.23 23.40 -5.64
N GLN A 263 -7.04 22.38 -6.46
CA GLN A 263 -6.06 21.31 -6.29
C GLN A 263 -4.75 21.61 -7.05
N ASP A 264 -4.76 22.61 -7.92
CA ASP A 264 -3.57 23.05 -8.63
C ASP A 264 -2.54 23.60 -7.63
N ARG A 265 -1.26 23.28 -7.83
CA ARG A 265 -0.17 23.67 -6.93
C ARG A 265 -0.32 23.13 -5.48
N ARG A 266 -1.01 21.99 -5.31
CA ARG A 266 -1.18 21.35 -4.00
C ARG A 266 -0.70 19.91 -4.01
N TYR A 267 -0.20 19.50 -2.86
CA TYR A 267 0.19 18.14 -2.55
C TYR A 267 -0.76 17.57 -1.49
N TYR A 268 -1.25 16.36 -1.72
CA TYR A 268 -2.07 15.62 -0.75
C TYR A 268 -1.40 14.29 -0.41
N ALA A 269 -1.20 14.03 0.88
CA ALA A 269 -0.79 12.73 1.40
C ALA A 269 -2.00 12.00 1.97
N ILE A 270 -2.17 10.74 1.61
CA ILE A 270 -3.28 9.90 2.04
C ILE A 270 -2.71 8.56 2.51
N THR A 271 -3.07 8.15 3.71
CA THR A 271 -2.77 6.82 4.23
C THR A 271 -4.04 5.97 4.13
N VAL A 272 -3.93 4.79 3.50
CA VAL A 272 -4.97 3.77 3.46
C VAL A 272 -4.44 2.53 4.17
N ARG A 273 -4.91 2.33 5.40
CA ARG A 273 -4.47 1.20 6.23
C ARG A 273 -4.85 -0.15 5.62
N PRO A 274 -4.05 -1.18 5.78
CA PRO A 274 -2.82 -1.22 6.57
C PRO A 274 -1.53 -0.89 5.79
N GLN A 275 -1.55 -0.65 4.44
CA GLN A 275 -0.31 -0.79 3.69
C GLN A 275 -0.16 0.16 2.46
N VAL A 276 -1.06 1.12 2.25
CA VAL A 276 -0.99 1.99 1.07
C VAL A 276 -0.84 3.45 1.46
N PHE A 277 0.07 4.15 0.76
CA PHE A 277 0.15 5.60 0.75
C PHE A 277 -0.06 6.12 -0.67
N ILE A 278 -0.84 7.20 -0.78
CA ILE A 278 -1.12 7.85 -2.05
C ILE A 278 -0.75 9.32 -1.91
N ASN A 279 0.10 9.80 -2.81
CA ASN A 279 0.42 11.21 -2.90
C ASN A 279 -0.10 11.76 -4.21
N LEU A 280 -0.90 12.81 -4.12
CA LEU A 280 -1.52 13.44 -5.27
C LEU A 280 -0.85 14.78 -5.51
N VAL A 281 -0.38 15.00 -6.72
CA VAL A 281 0.14 16.28 -7.23
C VAL A 281 -0.44 16.54 -8.62
N PRO A 282 -0.42 17.77 -9.12
CA PRO A 282 -1.21 18.12 -10.32
C PRO A 282 -0.89 17.33 -11.59
N ASP A 283 0.33 16.83 -11.75
CA ASP A 283 0.85 16.21 -12.97
C ASP A 283 1.15 14.71 -12.85
N HIS A 284 1.11 14.15 -11.62
CA HIS A 284 1.34 12.72 -11.40
C HIS A 284 0.78 12.25 -10.05
N VAL A 285 0.76 10.94 -9.87
CA VAL A 285 0.39 10.30 -8.60
C VAL A 285 1.53 9.40 -8.16
N ILE A 286 1.87 9.41 -6.87
CA ILE A 286 2.85 8.50 -6.28
C ILE A 286 2.07 7.52 -5.41
N PHE A 287 2.20 6.23 -5.70
CA PHE A 287 1.43 5.18 -5.04
C PHE A 287 2.36 4.15 -4.41
N HIS A 288 2.35 4.07 -3.08
CA HIS A 288 3.17 3.13 -2.32
C HIS A 288 2.34 1.94 -1.85
N ARG A 289 2.93 0.77 -1.93
CA ARG A 289 2.42 -0.48 -1.34
C ARG A 289 3.50 -1.07 -0.46
N MET A 290 3.15 -1.36 0.79
CA MET A 290 4.07 -1.97 1.74
C MET A 290 3.75 -3.45 1.91
N TYR A 291 4.80 -4.25 1.98
CA TYR A 291 4.75 -5.68 2.22
C TYR A 291 5.59 -6.01 3.45
N PRO A 292 4.97 -6.12 4.64
CA PRO A 292 5.66 -6.53 5.85
C PRO A 292 6.12 -7.99 5.74
N VAL A 293 7.43 -8.23 5.76
CA VAL A 293 8.01 -9.58 5.56
C VAL A 293 8.61 -10.17 6.83
N ALA A 294 8.96 -9.33 7.80
CA ALA A 294 9.42 -9.72 9.13
C ALA A 294 9.14 -8.60 10.13
N ALA A 295 9.29 -8.90 11.42
CA ALA A 295 9.12 -7.90 12.48
C ALA A 295 10.07 -6.68 12.32
N ASP A 296 11.17 -6.84 11.60
CA ASP A 296 12.22 -5.84 11.37
C ASP A 296 12.50 -5.59 9.89
N ARG A 297 11.56 -5.94 8.99
CA ARG A 297 11.76 -5.79 7.55
C ARG A 297 10.45 -5.57 6.80
N THR A 298 10.43 -4.54 6.00
CA THR A 298 9.29 -4.16 5.14
C THR A 298 9.79 -3.89 3.72
N ILE A 299 9.14 -4.49 2.72
CA ILE A 299 9.37 -4.13 1.31
C ILE A 299 8.38 -3.04 0.94
N VAL A 300 8.84 -1.99 0.28
CA VAL A 300 7.97 -0.92 -0.22
C VAL A 300 8.12 -0.82 -1.73
N GLU A 301 7.05 -1.06 -2.47
CA GLU A 301 6.96 -0.77 -3.90
C GLU A 301 6.33 0.61 -4.08
N CYS A 302 7.01 1.49 -4.78
CA CYS A 302 6.56 2.84 -5.07
C CYS A 302 6.42 3.04 -6.57
N ASP A 303 5.20 3.36 -7.03
CA ASP A 303 4.87 3.66 -8.41
C ASP A 303 4.71 5.16 -8.61
N TRP A 304 5.35 5.73 -9.62
CA TRP A 304 5.06 7.07 -10.16
C TRP A 304 4.21 6.92 -11.40
N LEU A 305 3.01 7.47 -11.34
CA LEU A 305 1.96 7.33 -12.36
C LEU A 305 1.77 8.65 -13.09
N TYR A 306 1.83 8.60 -14.42
CA TYR A 306 1.71 9.76 -15.29
C TYR A 306 0.65 9.54 -16.36
N LEU A 307 0.26 10.59 -17.04
CA LEU A 307 -0.58 10.48 -18.22
C LEU A 307 0.07 9.55 -19.26
N PRO A 308 -0.71 8.67 -19.92
CA PRO A 308 -0.15 7.68 -20.85
C PRO A 308 0.77 8.25 -21.90
N HIS A 309 0.42 9.38 -22.51
CA HIS A 309 1.24 10.01 -23.56
C HIS A 309 2.60 10.51 -23.03
N VAL A 310 2.73 10.86 -21.77
CA VAL A 310 4.01 11.23 -21.14
C VAL A 310 4.94 10.03 -21.14
N VAL A 311 4.43 8.86 -20.72
CA VAL A 311 5.21 7.61 -20.67
C VAL A 311 5.52 7.10 -22.08
N GLU A 312 4.53 7.07 -22.98
CA GLU A 312 4.65 6.57 -24.35
C GLU A 312 5.60 7.42 -25.22
N SER A 313 5.64 8.73 -24.99
CA SER A 313 6.57 9.62 -25.71
C SER A 313 8.02 9.50 -25.22
N GLY A 314 8.25 8.82 -24.08
CA GLY A 314 9.56 8.74 -23.45
C GLY A 314 10.03 10.07 -22.85
N LYS A 315 9.07 10.96 -22.48
CA LYS A 315 9.38 12.21 -21.79
C LYS A 315 10.15 11.93 -20.49
N ASP A 316 11.15 12.71 -20.19
CA ASP A 316 11.97 12.51 -19.00
C ASP A 316 11.19 12.86 -17.73
N VAL A 317 10.95 11.85 -16.88
CA VAL A 317 10.25 11.97 -15.59
C VAL A 317 11.21 12.04 -14.41
N SER A 318 12.53 12.04 -14.65
CA SER A 318 13.53 11.85 -13.60
C SER A 318 13.46 12.90 -12.50
N ARG A 319 13.14 14.16 -12.81
CA ARG A 319 13.11 15.25 -11.83
C ARG A 319 11.97 15.13 -10.82
N SER A 320 10.79 14.69 -11.27
CA SER A 320 9.64 14.41 -10.38
C SER A 320 9.85 13.12 -9.56
N VAL A 321 10.48 12.11 -10.17
CA VAL A 321 10.85 10.88 -9.45
C VAL A 321 11.92 11.17 -8.40
N GLU A 322 12.95 11.95 -8.72
CA GLU A 322 14.09 12.20 -7.83
C GLU A 322 13.70 12.84 -6.51
N LEU A 323 12.76 13.81 -6.52
CA LEU A 323 12.33 14.46 -5.29
C LEU A 323 11.81 13.42 -4.28
N PHE A 324 10.83 12.61 -4.67
CA PHE A 324 10.20 11.69 -3.74
C PHE A 324 11.00 10.40 -3.52
N ASP A 325 11.86 9.98 -4.46
CA ASP A 325 12.83 8.90 -4.21
C ASP A 325 13.84 9.32 -3.13
N ARG A 326 14.27 10.58 -3.13
CA ARG A 326 15.16 11.13 -2.11
C ARG A 326 14.46 11.18 -0.75
N VAL A 327 13.23 11.70 -0.69
CA VAL A 327 12.40 11.71 0.52
C VAL A 327 12.22 10.30 1.07
N ASN A 328 11.79 9.35 0.24
CA ASN A 328 11.63 7.95 0.64
C ASN A 328 12.92 7.37 1.25
N ARG A 329 14.09 7.62 0.66
CA ARG A 329 15.37 7.11 1.19
C ARG A 329 15.75 7.72 2.52
N GLN A 330 15.51 9.01 2.71
CA GLN A 330 15.74 9.72 3.96
C GLN A 330 14.82 9.18 5.07
N ASP A 331 13.54 8.96 4.77
CA ASP A 331 12.56 8.37 5.67
C ASP A 331 12.92 6.94 6.07
N PHE A 332 13.26 6.11 5.11
CA PHE A 332 13.63 4.72 5.37
C PHE A 332 14.92 4.62 6.17
N GLU A 333 15.91 5.51 5.93
CA GLU A 333 17.10 5.60 6.76
C GLU A 333 16.75 5.97 8.21
N ALA A 334 15.81 6.90 8.44
CA ALA A 334 15.34 7.24 9.77
C ALA A 334 14.63 6.06 10.45
N CYS A 335 13.77 5.34 9.73
CA CYS A 335 13.12 4.12 10.22
C CYS A 335 14.14 3.02 10.57
N GLU A 336 15.15 2.80 9.73
CA GLU A 336 16.22 1.82 9.94
C GLU A 336 17.12 2.17 11.13
N ARG A 337 17.31 3.46 11.43
CA ARG A 337 18.01 3.92 12.64
C ARG A 337 17.15 3.74 13.89
N THR A 338 15.84 3.86 13.77
CA THR A 338 14.88 3.73 14.87
C THR A 338 14.69 2.27 15.28
N GLN A 339 14.64 1.34 14.32
CA GLN A 339 14.38 -0.09 14.55
C GLN A 339 15.26 -0.72 15.66
N PRO A 340 16.59 -0.59 15.68
CA PRO A 340 17.40 -1.17 16.76
C PRO A 340 17.13 -0.52 18.13
N GLY A 341 16.72 0.75 18.16
CA GLY A 341 16.34 1.44 19.38
C GLY A 341 15.12 0.81 20.07
N MET A 342 14.21 0.22 19.29
CA MET A 342 13.02 -0.48 19.81
C MET A 342 13.38 -1.68 20.70
N SER A 343 14.52 -2.30 20.51
CA SER A 343 15.05 -3.38 21.37
C SER A 343 15.71 -2.91 22.66
N SER A 344 15.87 -1.60 22.85
CA SER A 344 16.50 -1.06 24.06
C SER A 344 15.63 -1.29 25.29
N ARG A 345 16.23 -1.72 26.39
CA ARG A 345 15.55 -1.81 27.70
C ARG A 345 14.96 -0.46 28.15
N LEU A 346 15.51 0.67 27.68
CA LEU A 346 15.01 2.00 27.99
C LEU A 346 13.74 2.34 27.21
N TYR A 347 13.51 1.65 26.08
CA TYR A 347 12.31 1.79 25.28
C TYR A 347 11.28 0.66 25.49
N ALA A 348 11.49 -0.17 26.54
CA ALA A 348 10.59 -1.29 26.85
C ALA A 348 9.13 -0.88 27.12
N LYS A 349 8.91 0.37 27.56
CA LYS A 349 7.58 0.95 27.79
C LYS A 349 7.15 1.93 26.69
N GLY A 350 7.90 2.02 25.62
CA GLY A 350 7.72 3.03 24.57
C GLY A 350 8.33 4.39 24.95
N GLY A 351 8.06 5.38 24.13
CA GLY A 351 8.42 6.78 24.27
C GLY A 351 7.17 7.67 24.34
N VAL A 352 7.27 8.87 23.77
CA VAL A 352 6.19 9.86 23.76
C VAL A 352 6.09 10.50 22.37
N LEU A 353 4.88 10.81 21.95
CA LEU A 353 4.54 11.62 20.78
C LEU A 353 4.22 13.04 21.23
N VAL A 354 4.66 14.02 20.47
CA VAL A 354 4.24 15.41 20.65
C VAL A 354 2.83 15.64 20.07
N PRO A 355 2.13 16.72 20.40
CA PRO A 355 0.76 16.94 19.94
C PRO A 355 0.60 16.90 18.41
N SER A 356 1.60 17.32 17.64
CA SER A 356 1.57 17.26 16.17
C SER A 356 1.60 15.83 15.61
N GLU A 357 1.97 14.82 16.40
CA GLU A 357 2.04 13.41 16.03
C GLU A 357 0.78 12.61 16.47
N HIS A 358 -0.33 13.29 16.83
CA HIS A 358 -1.54 12.63 17.37
C HIS A 358 -2.15 11.57 16.44
N HIS A 359 -1.93 11.67 15.12
CA HIS A 359 -2.36 10.65 14.16
C HIS A 359 -1.66 9.31 14.40
N ILE A 360 -0.39 9.33 14.82
CA ILE A 360 0.32 8.12 15.23
C ILE A 360 -0.34 7.49 16.45
N GLY A 361 -0.75 8.31 17.44
CA GLY A 361 -1.51 7.82 18.59
C GLY A 361 -2.79 7.10 18.18
N ALA A 362 -3.57 7.69 17.29
CA ALA A 362 -4.77 7.06 16.75
C ALA A 362 -4.49 5.76 15.95
N PHE A 363 -3.36 5.71 15.24
CA PHE A 363 -2.90 4.50 14.58
C PHE A 363 -2.50 3.41 15.59
N HIS A 364 -1.83 3.75 16.70
CA HIS A 364 -1.52 2.82 17.77
C HIS A 364 -2.78 2.23 18.42
N ASP A 365 -3.79 3.07 18.67
CA ASP A 365 -5.08 2.61 19.19
C ASP A 365 -5.74 1.62 18.21
N TRP A 366 -5.71 1.92 16.92
CA TRP A 366 -6.23 1.04 15.88
C TRP A 366 -5.49 -0.31 15.84
N VAL A 367 -4.14 -0.32 15.93
CA VAL A 367 -3.35 -1.57 16.00
C VAL A 367 -3.75 -2.39 17.22
N ASN A 368 -3.81 -1.76 18.41
CA ASN A 368 -4.18 -2.43 19.65
C ASN A 368 -5.59 -3.02 19.57
N GLU A 369 -6.54 -2.31 19.01
CA GLU A 369 -7.92 -2.77 18.83
C GLU A 369 -7.98 -4.02 17.94
N ARG A 370 -7.24 -4.01 16.81
CA ARG A 370 -7.16 -5.15 15.89
C ARG A 370 -6.51 -6.39 16.52
N LEU A 371 -5.52 -6.20 17.40
CA LEU A 371 -4.87 -7.28 18.12
C LEU A 371 -5.63 -7.71 19.39
N GLY A 372 -6.77 -7.08 19.72
CA GLY A 372 -7.53 -7.37 20.93
C GLY A 372 -6.81 -6.98 22.23
N ALA A 373 -5.82 -6.08 22.15
CA ALA A 373 -5.12 -5.58 23.32
C ALA A 373 -5.97 -4.52 24.05
N PRO A 374 -5.94 -4.44 25.40
CA PRO A 374 -6.64 -3.38 26.12
C PRO A 374 -6.06 -2.01 25.75
N ARG A 375 -6.94 -1.02 25.60
CA ARG A 375 -6.51 0.38 25.45
C ARG A 375 -5.68 0.79 26.67
N GLY A 376 -4.48 1.30 26.44
CA GLY A 376 -3.55 1.74 27.47
C GLY A 376 -3.97 3.05 28.16
#